data_f4fd52393966a47d9a299b3ebe09124a
#
_entry.id   f4fd52393966a47d9a299b3ebe09124a
#
_cell.length_a   1.000
_cell.length_b   1.000
_cell.length_c   1.000
_cell.angle_alpha   90.00
_cell.angle_beta   90.00
_cell.angle_gamma   90.00
#
_symmetry.space_group_name_H-M   'P 1'
#
loop_
_entity.id
_entity.type
_entity.pdbx_description
1 polymer ?
#
loop_
_entity_poly.entity_id
_entity_poly.type
_entity_poly.pdbx_seq_one_letter_code
_entity_poly.pdbx_strand_id
1 'polypeptide(L)'
;MKGNSTLNICKMSLLAMSLGLIGCHANQGATQEKNDRKEHLSSDQNLTSFPNTDSSAENSIQTQKLDQSFQVNTVASFNEPWAMAILSDGRMLVTEKAGALKLFDPVSKKKLSVEGIPKVAYGGQGGLGDGTLHPNFNNNAWLYLSYAEAGKSNQFGAVVIRAKLDLTQPNQPKLIEQKRIWEQVPKVEGQGHYAHRLIFDEQAKLWIAPGERQKFDPAQDMKSNLGKVLRLNDDGIPAQNNPFIQQGGVAAQIWSLGHRNPLGIAFDPKNQLWVAEMGPQGGDELNLITKA
;
A
#
# COMPACT_ATOMS: atom_id res chain seq x y z
N MET A 1 53.31 -40.02 8.06
CA MET A 1 52.85 -40.62 6.82
C MET A 1 51.92 -39.61 6.18
N LYS A 2 52.33 -38.69 5.39
CA LYS A 2 52.58 -38.64 3.93
C LYS A 2 51.40 -39.22 3.12
N GLY A 3 50.72 -38.37 2.41
CA GLY A 3 49.75 -38.67 1.36
C GLY A 3 49.22 -37.38 0.73
N ASN A 4 49.98 -36.78 -0.14
CA ASN A 4 49.59 -35.72 -1.15
C ASN A 4 48.79 -36.37 -2.27
N SER A 5 47.92 -35.58 -2.86
CA SER A 5 47.78 -35.43 -4.34
C SER A 5 46.33 -34.93 -4.65
N THR A 6 46.02 -34.15 -5.58
CA THR A 6 46.65 -33.37 -6.60
C THR A 6 45.50 -32.60 -7.30
N LEU A 7 45.77 -31.39 -7.56
CA LEU A 7 45.06 -30.43 -8.41
C LEU A 7 44.86 -30.98 -9.84
N ASN A 8 43.72 -30.79 -10.46
CA ASN A 8 43.60 -30.80 -11.91
C ASN A 8 42.79 -29.62 -12.41
N ILE A 9 43.54 -28.70 -12.97
CA ILE A 9 43.13 -27.59 -13.82
C ILE A 9 42.95 -28.15 -15.23
N CYS A 10 41.83 -27.89 -15.86
CA CYS A 10 41.74 -28.03 -17.32
C CYS A 10 41.35 -26.67 -17.90
N LYS A 11 42.29 -26.13 -18.65
CA LYS A 11 42.25 -24.93 -19.50
C LYS A 11 41.86 -25.32 -20.92
N MET A 12 41.46 -24.26 -21.67
CA MET A 12 41.47 -24.11 -23.15
C MET A 12 40.13 -24.48 -23.81
N SER A 13 39.60 -23.75 -24.77
CA SER A 13 40.23 -22.87 -25.76
C SER A 13 39.25 -21.87 -26.34
N LEU A 14 39.74 -20.69 -26.65
CA LEU A 14 39.19 -19.73 -27.61
C LEU A 14 39.16 -20.33 -29.01
N LEU A 15 38.13 -20.04 -29.79
CA LEU A 15 38.27 -19.97 -31.26
C LEU A 15 37.45 -18.80 -31.79
N ALA A 16 38.18 -17.82 -32.31
CA ALA A 16 37.70 -16.71 -33.12
C ALA A 16 37.89 -17.05 -34.59
N MET A 17 36.94 -16.71 -35.44
CA MET A 17 37.09 -16.47 -36.88
C MET A 17 35.83 -15.78 -37.37
N SER A 18 35.79 -14.54 -37.68
CA SER A 18 36.30 -13.68 -38.77
C SER A 18 35.49 -13.76 -40.08
N LEU A 19 34.99 -12.59 -40.44
CA LEU A 19 34.76 -11.95 -41.75
C LEU A 19 33.78 -12.56 -42.76
N GLY A 20 32.89 -11.67 -43.21
CA GLY A 20 32.16 -11.75 -44.47
C GLY A 20 31.41 -10.44 -44.76
N LEU A 21 32.10 -9.42 -45.23
CA LEU A 21 31.60 -8.20 -45.86
C LEU A 21 31.23 -8.48 -47.31
N ILE A 22 30.02 -8.15 -47.75
CA ILE A 22 29.62 -7.73 -49.12
C ILE A 22 28.29 -7.01 -48.90
N GLY A 23 28.03 -5.77 -49.15
CA GLY A 23 28.47 -4.79 -50.12
C GLY A 23 27.38 -4.51 -51.14
N CYS A 24 27.00 -3.21 -51.24
CA CYS A 24 26.29 -2.55 -52.34
C CYS A 24 24.74 -2.61 -52.30
N HIS A 25 24.01 -1.59 -52.53
CA HIS A 25 24.01 -0.24 -53.06
C HIS A 25 22.59 0.33 -52.86
N ALA A 26 22.48 1.51 -52.37
CA ALA A 26 21.88 2.73 -52.87
C ALA A 26 20.57 2.62 -53.71
N ASN A 27 19.51 3.27 -53.27
CA ASN A 27 18.97 4.46 -53.95
C ASN A 27 17.85 5.12 -53.17
N GLN A 28 18.05 6.37 -52.85
CA GLN A 28 17.30 7.58 -53.07
C GLN A 28 15.74 7.49 -53.18
N GLY A 29 15.16 8.38 -52.48
CA GLY A 29 14.03 9.08 -53.00
C GLY A 29 12.93 9.41 -51.97
N ALA A 30 13.06 10.62 -51.40
CA ALA A 30 12.03 11.65 -51.38
C ALA A 30 10.63 11.26 -50.79
N THR A 31 10.11 11.94 -49.94
CA THR A 31 9.51 13.25 -49.80
C THR A 31 8.67 13.32 -48.57
N GLN A 32 8.74 14.42 -47.93
CA GLN A 32 7.82 14.87 -46.87
C GLN A 32 6.41 14.94 -47.43
N GLU A 33 5.45 14.44 -46.69
CA GLU A 33 4.11 14.99 -46.68
C GLU A 33 3.65 15.27 -45.25
N LYS A 34 3.65 16.56 -44.95
CA LYS A 34 2.82 17.16 -43.91
C LYS A 34 1.38 17.00 -44.37
N ASN A 35 0.56 16.37 -43.58
CA ASN A 35 -0.87 16.53 -43.70
C ASN A 35 -1.40 17.17 -42.42
N ASP A 36 -1.48 18.51 -42.49
CA ASP A 36 -2.40 19.29 -41.69
C ASP A 36 -3.84 18.88 -42.08
N ARG A 37 -4.54 18.23 -41.19
CA ARG A 37 -6.00 18.17 -41.28
C ARG A 37 -6.58 19.00 -40.15
N LYS A 38 -6.81 20.27 -40.49
CA LYS A 38 -7.89 21.06 -39.88
C LYS A 38 -9.18 20.52 -40.42
N GLU A 39 -9.97 19.88 -39.61
CA GLU A 39 -11.38 19.68 -39.91
C GLU A 39 -12.22 20.73 -39.21
N HIS A 40 -12.88 21.51 -40.05
CA HIS A 40 -13.98 22.40 -39.81
C HIS A 40 -15.08 21.74 -38.98
N LEU A 41 -15.43 22.29 -37.84
CA LEU A 41 -16.75 22.09 -37.26
C LEU A 41 -17.76 22.95 -38.00
N SER A 42 -18.59 22.34 -38.82
CA SER A 42 -19.84 22.89 -39.26
C SER A 42 -20.95 22.37 -38.34
N SER A 43 -21.64 23.31 -37.76
CA SER A 43 -22.89 23.14 -37.03
C SER A 43 -23.96 22.62 -37.97
N ASP A 44 -24.57 21.48 -37.64
CA ASP A 44 -25.97 21.24 -38.06
C ASP A 44 -26.68 20.46 -36.97
N GLN A 45 -27.74 21.07 -36.54
CA GLN A 45 -28.69 20.60 -35.54
C GLN A 45 -29.53 19.47 -36.13
N ASN A 46 -29.73 18.40 -35.38
CA ASN A 46 -30.99 17.67 -35.35
C ASN A 46 -31.07 16.89 -34.03
N LEU A 47 -31.58 17.55 -33.00
CA LEU A 47 -32.10 16.88 -31.81
C LEU A 47 -33.45 16.24 -32.19
N THR A 48 -33.50 14.95 -32.35
CA THR A 48 -34.73 14.20 -32.27
C THR A 48 -35.12 14.07 -30.79
N SER A 49 -36.20 14.72 -30.46
CA SER A 49 -36.87 14.70 -29.17
C SER A 49 -37.27 13.28 -28.76
N PHE A 50 -36.78 12.84 -27.57
CA PHE A 50 -37.38 11.70 -26.89
C PHE A 50 -38.67 12.15 -26.20
N PRO A 51 -39.71 11.33 -26.19
CA PRO A 51 -40.99 11.70 -25.61
C PRO A 51 -40.87 11.77 -24.08
N ASN A 52 -41.28 12.91 -23.50
CA ASN A 52 -41.55 13.08 -22.10
C ASN A 52 -42.62 12.07 -21.68
N THR A 53 -42.26 11.08 -20.91
CA THR A 53 -43.21 10.39 -20.06
C THR A 53 -43.16 11.05 -18.66
N ASP A 54 -44.13 11.90 -18.45
CA ASP A 54 -44.54 12.29 -17.11
C ASP A 54 -44.83 11.04 -16.29
N SER A 55 -44.01 10.80 -15.27
CA SER A 55 -44.46 10.08 -14.09
C SER A 55 -43.82 10.73 -12.88
N SER A 56 -44.59 11.60 -12.28
CA SER A 56 -44.42 12.13 -10.93
C SER A 56 -44.29 11.01 -9.92
N ALA A 57 -43.05 10.71 -9.55
CA ALA A 57 -42.70 10.09 -8.30
C ALA A 57 -41.40 10.77 -7.85
N GLU A 58 -41.53 12.04 -7.42
CA GLU A 58 -40.54 12.65 -6.57
C GLU A 58 -40.53 11.90 -5.24
N ASN A 59 -39.74 10.83 -5.16
CA ASN A 59 -39.22 10.37 -3.87
C ASN A 59 -38.26 11.45 -3.39
N SER A 60 -38.81 12.46 -2.77
CA SER A 60 -38.06 13.37 -1.90
C SER A 60 -37.47 12.50 -0.78
N ILE A 61 -36.21 12.08 -0.97
CA ILE A 61 -35.38 11.70 0.16
C ILE A 61 -35.27 12.97 1.00
N GLN A 62 -36.18 13.10 1.98
CA GLN A 62 -36.02 14.06 3.05
C GLN A 62 -34.72 13.65 3.73
N THR A 63 -33.62 14.31 3.38
CA THR A 63 -32.45 14.40 4.25
C THR A 63 -32.94 15.00 5.56
N GLN A 64 -33.31 14.16 6.52
CA GLN A 64 -33.44 14.60 7.89
C GLN A 64 -32.09 15.22 8.24
N LYS A 65 -32.10 16.55 8.30
CA LYS A 65 -31.00 17.31 8.88
C LYS A 65 -30.93 16.82 10.32
N LEU A 66 -30.04 15.87 10.59
CA LEU A 66 -29.71 15.45 11.95
C LEU A 66 -29.09 16.69 12.61
N ASP A 67 -29.93 17.40 13.32
CA ASP A 67 -29.56 18.56 14.14
C ASP A 67 -28.85 18.08 15.41
N GLN A 68 -27.87 17.18 15.23
CA GLN A 68 -26.94 16.80 16.28
C GLN A 68 -25.74 17.75 16.19
N SER A 69 -25.84 18.85 16.91
CA SER A 69 -24.70 19.72 17.17
C SER A 69 -23.69 18.92 17.99
N PHE A 70 -22.63 18.44 17.33
CA PHE A 70 -21.46 17.89 18.02
C PHE A 70 -20.45 19.00 18.27
N GLN A 71 -19.77 18.94 19.41
CA GLN A 71 -18.71 19.87 19.75
C GLN A 71 -17.35 19.27 19.35
N VAL A 72 -16.56 20.01 18.57
CA VAL A 72 -15.20 19.62 18.20
C VAL A 72 -14.21 20.34 19.11
N ASN A 73 -13.39 19.58 19.82
CA ASN A 73 -12.32 20.11 20.66
C ASN A 73 -10.96 19.66 20.15
N THR A 74 -10.04 20.59 19.90
CA THR A 74 -8.66 20.27 19.54
C THR A 74 -7.92 19.73 20.77
N VAL A 75 -7.44 18.50 20.70
CA VAL A 75 -6.72 17.84 21.79
C VAL A 75 -5.22 18.07 21.70
N ALA A 76 -4.65 17.95 20.49
CA ALA A 76 -3.24 18.17 20.19
C ALA A 76 -3.03 18.39 18.69
N SER A 77 -1.85 18.91 18.29
CA SER A 77 -1.41 19.05 16.91
C SER A 77 -0.17 18.19 16.67
N PHE A 78 -0.03 17.61 15.49
CA PHE A 78 1.09 16.77 15.07
C PHE A 78 1.56 17.20 13.67
N ASN A 79 2.78 16.80 13.30
CA ASN A 79 3.35 17.12 11.99
C ASN A 79 2.96 16.03 10.98
N GLU A 80 2.11 16.37 10.01
CA GLU A 80 1.61 15.43 8.99
C GLU A 80 1.18 14.08 9.60
N PRO A 81 0.23 14.05 10.57
CA PRO A 81 -0.19 12.81 11.20
C PRO A 81 -0.86 11.89 10.17
N TRP A 82 -0.49 10.62 10.18
CA TRP A 82 -1.06 9.64 9.25
C TRP A 82 -2.03 8.67 9.93
N ALA A 83 -1.62 8.05 11.02
CA ALA A 83 -2.43 7.08 11.73
C ALA A 83 -2.29 7.23 13.24
N MET A 84 -3.26 6.64 13.95
CA MET A 84 -3.30 6.66 15.41
C MET A 84 -3.75 5.29 15.93
N ALA A 85 -3.07 4.81 16.98
CA ALA A 85 -3.47 3.65 17.77
C ALA A 85 -3.59 4.05 19.25
N ILE A 86 -4.63 3.53 19.93
CA ILE A 86 -4.92 3.85 21.34
C ILE A 86 -4.47 2.67 22.20
N LEU A 87 -3.62 2.94 23.20
CA LEU A 87 -3.21 1.97 24.21
C LEU A 87 -4.33 1.78 25.25
N SER A 88 -4.29 0.65 25.95
CA SER A 88 -5.30 0.33 26.99
C SER A 88 -5.33 1.31 28.18
N ASP A 89 -4.27 2.06 28.38
CA ASP A 89 -4.16 3.11 29.40
C ASP A 89 -4.62 4.50 28.91
N GLY A 90 -5.12 4.60 27.67
CA GLY A 90 -5.62 5.83 27.06
C GLY A 90 -4.58 6.69 26.37
N ARG A 91 -3.29 6.37 26.46
CA ARG A 91 -2.25 7.02 25.66
C ARG A 91 -2.40 6.65 24.18
N MET A 92 -1.87 7.47 23.31
CA MET A 92 -2.03 7.33 21.86
C MET A 92 -0.67 7.27 21.19
N LEU A 93 -0.50 6.33 20.28
CA LEU A 93 0.59 6.32 19.31
C LEU A 93 0.12 7.04 18.05
N VAL A 94 0.86 8.04 17.61
CA VAL A 94 0.55 8.81 16.40
C VAL A 94 1.75 8.74 15.46
N THR A 95 1.54 8.24 14.26
CA THR A 95 2.57 8.25 13.21
C THR A 95 2.59 9.61 12.54
N GLU A 96 3.78 10.16 12.33
CA GLU A 96 4.01 11.35 11.51
C GLU A 96 4.73 10.93 10.23
N LYS A 97 4.20 11.32 9.10
CA LYS A 97 4.62 10.86 7.77
C LYS A 97 6.12 10.98 7.50
N ALA A 98 6.77 12.01 8.05
CA ALA A 98 8.22 12.22 7.91
C ALA A 98 9.09 11.15 8.61
N GLY A 99 8.48 10.20 9.36
CA GLY A 99 9.19 9.09 10.00
C GLY A 99 9.31 9.22 11.52
N ALA A 100 8.43 9.98 12.17
CA ALA A 100 8.37 10.02 13.63
C ALA A 100 7.14 9.26 14.15
N LEU A 101 7.31 8.53 15.23
CA LEU A 101 6.22 7.95 16.02
C LEU A 101 6.16 8.68 17.36
N LYS A 102 5.00 9.21 17.70
CA LYS A 102 4.76 9.96 18.94
C LYS A 102 3.91 9.13 19.89
N LEU A 103 4.36 9.02 21.13
CA LEU A 103 3.54 8.58 22.25
C LEU A 103 2.95 9.84 22.91
N PHE A 104 1.64 9.98 22.83
CA PHE A 104 0.91 11.13 23.36
C PHE A 104 0.01 10.73 24.52
N ASP A 105 0.10 11.47 25.60
CA ASP A 105 -0.81 11.35 26.76
C ASP A 105 -1.85 12.48 26.69
N PRO A 106 -3.13 12.16 26.47
CA PRO A 106 -4.17 13.18 26.35
C PRO A 106 -4.51 13.88 27.67
N VAL A 107 -4.13 13.30 28.82
CA VAL A 107 -4.35 13.88 30.15
C VAL A 107 -3.27 14.90 30.47
N SER A 108 -2.03 14.49 30.47
CA SER A 108 -0.89 15.39 30.78
C SER A 108 -0.47 16.27 29.59
N LYS A 109 -1.02 16.04 28.40
CA LYS A 109 -0.64 16.68 27.13
C LYS A 109 0.81 16.44 26.71
N LYS A 110 1.48 15.50 27.36
CA LYS A 110 2.87 15.17 27.07
C LYS A 110 2.99 14.38 25.77
N LYS A 111 3.96 14.78 24.91
CA LYS A 111 4.35 14.08 23.70
C LYS A 111 5.78 13.59 23.84
N LEU A 112 6.01 12.32 23.62
CA LEU A 112 7.33 11.71 23.58
C LEU A 112 7.59 11.15 22.20
N SER A 113 8.81 11.30 21.69
CA SER A 113 9.22 10.60 20.47
C SER A 113 9.62 9.17 20.85
N VAL A 114 9.07 8.19 20.09
CA VAL A 114 9.48 6.79 20.22
C VAL A 114 10.76 6.59 19.40
N GLU A 115 11.78 6.07 20.03
CA GLU A 115 13.07 5.78 19.40
C GLU A 115 13.03 4.48 18.59
N GLY A 116 13.97 4.32 17.66
CA GLY A 116 14.14 3.07 16.91
C GLY A 116 13.22 2.95 15.67
N ILE A 117 12.61 4.03 15.19
CA ILE A 117 11.85 4.00 13.96
C ILE A 117 12.78 3.76 12.76
N PRO A 118 12.47 2.84 11.84
CA PRO A 118 13.25 2.64 10.63
C PRO A 118 13.35 3.91 9.78
N LYS A 119 14.41 4.01 8.99
CA LYS A 119 14.51 5.08 7.99
C LYS A 119 13.42 4.92 6.95
N VAL A 120 12.58 5.94 6.80
CA VAL A 120 11.49 5.95 5.82
C VAL A 120 11.88 6.71 4.55
N ALA A 121 11.34 6.31 3.41
CA ALA A 121 11.39 7.07 2.18
C ALA A 121 10.23 8.10 2.18
N TYR A 122 10.49 9.27 2.77
CA TYR A 122 9.54 10.37 2.83
C TYR A 122 9.44 11.07 1.48
N GLY A 123 8.22 11.23 0.96
CA GLY A 123 7.93 11.96 -0.27
C GLY A 123 6.60 11.53 -0.89
N GLY A 124 5.97 12.43 -1.63
CA GLY A 124 4.65 12.18 -2.22
C GLY A 124 3.65 11.70 -1.17
N GLN A 125 3.05 10.52 -1.36
CA GLN A 125 2.19 9.85 -0.39
C GLN A 125 2.95 8.83 0.49
N GLY A 126 4.28 8.69 0.30
CA GLY A 126 5.11 7.79 1.07
C GLY A 126 5.69 8.43 2.34
N GLY A 127 6.13 7.59 3.26
CA GLY A 127 6.67 7.95 4.56
C GLY A 127 6.36 6.88 5.60
N LEU A 128 6.29 7.26 6.88
CA LEU A 128 5.73 6.41 7.92
C LEU A 128 4.21 6.41 7.77
N GLY A 129 3.63 5.23 7.65
CA GLY A 129 2.21 5.04 7.40
C GLY A 129 1.44 4.58 8.63
N ASP A 130 0.82 3.41 8.53
CA ASP A 130 -0.05 2.91 9.59
C ASP A 130 0.72 2.33 10.78
N GLY A 131 0.06 2.38 11.94
CA GLY A 131 0.52 1.75 13.16
C GLY A 131 -0.64 1.05 13.86
N THR A 132 -0.55 -0.27 14.04
CA THR A 132 -1.57 -1.07 14.72
C THR A 132 -0.98 -1.94 15.82
N LEU A 133 -1.73 -2.11 16.91
CA LEU A 133 -1.34 -2.95 18.02
C LEU A 133 -1.79 -4.39 17.76
N HIS A 134 -0.99 -5.36 18.20
CA HIS A 134 -1.43 -6.75 18.26
C HIS A 134 -2.66 -6.89 19.18
N PRO A 135 -3.66 -7.73 18.88
CA PRO A 135 -4.82 -7.92 19.77
C PRO A 135 -4.47 -8.26 21.22
N ASN A 136 -3.34 -8.93 21.43
CA ASN A 136 -2.82 -9.25 22.77
C ASN A 136 -1.68 -8.34 23.22
N PHE A 137 -1.72 -7.06 22.82
CA PHE A 137 -0.65 -6.08 23.05
C PHE A 137 -0.26 -5.96 24.52
N ASN A 138 -1.22 -5.95 25.42
CA ASN A 138 -0.96 -5.81 26.86
C ASN A 138 -0.03 -6.89 27.44
N ASN A 139 0.03 -8.06 26.79
CA ASN A 139 0.89 -9.17 27.21
C ASN A 139 2.18 -9.28 26.41
N ASN A 140 2.14 -8.92 25.12
CA ASN A 140 3.26 -9.15 24.22
C ASN A 140 3.96 -7.88 23.72
N ALA A 141 3.36 -6.70 23.94
CA ALA A 141 3.84 -5.39 23.51
C ALA A 141 4.12 -5.25 21.99
N TRP A 142 3.58 -6.14 21.14
CA TRP A 142 3.80 -6.07 19.71
C TRP A 142 3.03 -4.93 19.06
N LEU A 143 3.77 -4.05 18.40
CA LEU A 143 3.31 -2.99 17.51
C LEU A 143 3.73 -3.32 16.08
N TYR A 144 2.86 -3.06 15.12
CA TYR A 144 3.10 -3.22 13.70
C TYR A 144 3.12 -1.86 13.05
N LEU A 145 4.13 -1.57 12.25
CA LEU A 145 4.27 -0.31 11.53
C LEU A 145 4.47 -0.59 10.05
N SER A 146 3.75 0.16 9.23
CA SER A 146 3.98 0.19 7.79
C SER A 146 4.70 1.47 7.39
N TYR A 147 5.59 1.40 6.42
CA TYR A 147 6.33 2.56 5.93
C TYR A 147 6.78 2.37 4.49
N ALA A 148 7.04 3.47 3.80
CA ALA A 148 7.67 3.46 2.49
C ALA A 148 9.19 3.29 2.64
N GLU A 149 9.78 2.38 1.85
CA GLU A 149 11.21 2.12 1.81
C GLU A 149 11.76 2.32 0.40
N ALA A 150 12.92 2.95 0.29
CA ALA A 150 13.64 3.06 -0.98
C ALA A 150 14.24 1.70 -1.37
N GLY A 151 14.09 1.35 -2.64
CA GLY A 151 14.74 0.23 -3.28
C GLY A 151 15.94 0.64 -4.14
N LYS A 152 16.29 -0.19 -5.10
CA LYS A 152 17.31 0.14 -6.11
C LYS A 152 16.70 1.01 -7.21
N SER A 153 17.54 1.77 -7.92
CA SER A 153 17.16 2.47 -9.15
C SER A 153 15.89 3.32 -9.03
N ASN A 154 15.81 4.17 -8.00
CA ASN A 154 14.66 5.06 -7.77
C ASN A 154 13.31 4.35 -7.58
N GLN A 155 13.34 3.08 -7.17
CA GLN A 155 12.14 2.33 -6.82
C GLN A 155 11.82 2.47 -5.34
N PHE A 156 10.54 2.39 -5.01
CA PHE A 156 10.03 2.48 -3.65
C PHE A 156 8.95 1.41 -3.44
N GLY A 157 8.79 0.98 -2.21
CA GLY A 157 7.73 0.03 -1.86
C GLY A 157 7.37 0.10 -0.39
N ALA A 158 6.16 -0.32 -0.07
CA ALA A 158 5.72 -0.44 1.31
C ALA A 158 6.40 -1.63 2.00
N VAL A 159 6.68 -1.47 3.28
CA VAL A 159 7.24 -2.50 4.17
C VAL A 159 6.41 -2.52 5.45
N VAL A 160 6.24 -3.69 6.04
CA VAL A 160 5.68 -3.84 7.38
C VAL A 160 6.70 -4.50 8.29
N ILE A 161 6.91 -3.87 9.44
CA ILE A 161 7.67 -4.48 10.54
C ILE A 161 6.74 -4.76 11.72
N ARG A 162 7.11 -5.74 12.54
CA ARG A 162 6.66 -5.82 13.92
C ARG A 162 7.81 -5.49 14.85
N ALA A 163 7.51 -4.85 15.96
CA ALA A 163 8.48 -4.50 17.00
C ALA A 163 7.78 -4.50 18.35
N LYS A 164 8.52 -4.72 19.44
CA LYS A 164 7.97 -4.48 20.77
C LYS A 164 8.12 -3.01 21.13
N LEU A 165 7.05 -2.43 21.64
CA LEU A 165 7.08 -1.10 22.23
C LEU A 165 7.55 -1.22 23.68
N ASP A 166 8.79 -0.80 23.96
CA ASP A 166 9.37 -0.77 25.30
C ASP A 166 9.02 0.56 25.98
N LEU A 167 8.25 0.50 27.04
CA LEU A 167 7.83 1.61 27.88
C LEU A 167 8.42 1.53 29.31
N THR A 168 9.43 0.71 29.53
CA THR A 168 10.07 0.53 30.85
C THR A 168 10.73 1.81 31.35
N GLN A 169 11.20 2.66 30.44
CA GLN A 169 11.72 3.99 30.74
C GLN A 169 10.64 5.04 30.47
N PRO A 170 10.08 5.70 31.49
CA PRO A 170 8.87 6.54 31.35
C PRO A 170 8.99 7.69 30.35
N ASN A 171 10.21 8.18 30.07
CA ASN A 171 10.46 9.31 29.18
C ASN A 171 11.21 8.96 27.90
N GLN A 172 11.51 7.68 27.68
CA GLN A 172 12.30 7.18 26.55
C GLN A 172 11.63 5.94 25.93
N PRO A 173 10.42 6.08 25.40
CA PRO A 173 9.78 4.98 24.70
C PRO A 173 10.59 4.60 23.47
N LYS A 174 10.76 3.30 23.20
CA LYS A 174 11.55 2.83 22.07
C LYS A 174 11.00 1.53 21.47
N LEU A 175 11.34 1.27 20.22
CA LEU A 175 11.07 0.00 19.55
C LEU A 175 12.27 -0.94 19.70
N ILE A 176 12.01 -2.14 20.18
CA ILE A 176 12.98 -3.23 20.31
C ILE A 176 12.50 -4.48 19.57
N GLU A 177 13.35 -5.48 19.38
CA GLU A 177 13.05 -6.75 18.72
C GLU A 177 12.38 -6.58 17.33
N GLN A 178 12.88 -5.64 16.55
CA GLN A 178 12.29 -5.32 15.23
C GLN A 178 12.52 -6.46 14.24
N LYS A 179 11.45 -6.81 13.53
CA LYS A 179 11.49 -7.81 12.47
C LYS A 179 10.65 -7.33 11.28
N ARG A 180 11.23 -7.32 10.07
CA ARG A 180 10.46 -7.18 8.83
C ARG A 180 9.62 -8.45 8.65
N ILE A 181 8.33 -8.28 8.43
CA ILE A 181 7.38 -9.39 8.27
C ILE A 181 6.72 -9.39 6.89
N TRP A 182 6.73 -8.25 6.20
CA TRP A 182 6.18 -8.15 4.85
C TRP A 182 6.85 -7.01 4.07
N GLU A 183 6.92 -7.15 2.76
CA GLU A 183 7.31 -6.08 1.84
C GLU A 183 6.51 -6.14 0.54
N GLN A 184 6.34 -4.99 -0.07
CA GLN A 184 5.73 -4.85 -1.38
C GLN A 184 6.63 -5.47 -2.46
N VAL A 185 6.03 -6.29 -3.32
CA VAL A 185 6.67 -6.94 -4.46
C VAL A 185 5.82 -6.71 -5.72
N PRO A 186 6.42 -6.14 -6.77
CA PRO A 186 7.73 -5.50 -6.83
C PRO A 186 7.73 -4.11 -6.16
N LYS A 187 8.92 -3.58 -5.81
CA LYS A 187 9.09 -2.14 -5.61
C LYS A 187 9.06 -1.46 -6.97
N VAL A 188 8.48 -0.27 -7.05
CA VAL A 188 8.24 0.45 -8.31
C VAL A 188 8.60 1.92 -8.18
N GLU A 189 8.83 2.58 -9.30
CA GLU A 189 9.05 4.03 -9.33
C GLU A 189 7.78 4.80 -8.96
N GLY A 190 7.97 6.03 -8.51
CA GLY A 190 6.88 6.92 -8.07
C GLY A 190 6.56 6.77 -6.59
N GLN A 191 5.84 7.75 -6.06
CA GLN A 191 5.54 7.86 -4.65
C GLN A 191 4.05 8.10 -4.36
N GLY A 192 3.16 7.57 -5.22
CA GLY A 192 1.72 7.59 -5.02
C GLY A 192 1.15 6.24 -4.62
N HIS A 193 -0.10 6.24 -4.16
CA HIS A 193 -0.94 5.10 -3.85
C HIS A 193 -0.25 3.98 -3.05
N TYR A 194 0.37 4.34 -1.94
CA TYR A 194 0.93 3.34 -1.02
C TYR A 194 -0.15 2.63 -0.22
N ALA A 195 -1.15 3.38 0.23
CA ALA A 195 -2.17 2.93 1.17
C ALA A 195 -1.56 2.26 2.41
N HIS A 196 -1.18 1.00 2.32
CA HIS A 196 -0.52 0.15 3.33
C HIS A 196 -1.17 0.20 4.72
N ARG A 197 -2.52 0.19 4.75
CA ARG A 197 -3.32 0.12 5.97
C ARG A 197 -3.18 -1.25 6.63
N LEU A 198 -3.22 -1.26 7.94
CA LEU A 198 -3.04 -2.44 8.78
C LEU A 198 -4.22 -2.61 9.74
N ILE A 199 -4.74 -3.84 9.86
CA ILE A 199 -5.73 -4.18 10.89
C ILE A 199 -5.58 -5.66 11.27
N PHE A 200 -5.95 -6.00 12.50
CA PHE A 200 -6.06 -7.38 12.94
C PHE A 200 -7.51 -7.83 12.99
N ASP A 201 -7.77 -9.10 12.60
CA ASP A 201 -9.03 -9.75 12.88
C ASP A 201 -9.04 -10.39 14.29
N GLU A 202 -10.21 -10.90 14.70
CA GLU A 202 -10.41 -11.56 16.00
C GLU A 202 -9.56 -12.82 16.18
N GLN A 203 -9.09 -13.44 15.08
CA GLN A 203 -8.19 -14.59 15.09
C GLN A 203 -6.70 -14.18 15.09
N ALA A 204 -6.41 -12.92 15.36
CA ALA A 204 -5.07 -12.33 15.31
C ALA A 204 -4.38 -12.52 13.95
N LYS A 205 -5.13 -12.47 12.84
CA LYS A 205 -4.56 -12.40 11.51
C LYS A 205 -4.36 -10.93 11.14
N LEU A 206 -3.19 -10.64 10.61
CA LEU A 206 -2.84 -9.31 10.10
C LEU A 206 -3.38 -9.16 8.68
N TRP A 207 -4.17 -8.11 8.47
CA TRP A 207 -4.62 -7.69 7.16
C TRP A 207 -3.83 -6.47 6.72
N ILE A 208 -3.36 -6.50 5.48
CA ILE A 208 -2.60 -5.41 4.87
C ILE A 208 -3.30 -5.03 3.58
N ALA A 209 -3.57 -3.74 3.40
CA ALA A 209 -4.19 -3.22 2.18
C ALA A 209 -3.21 -2.26 1.46
N PRO A 210 -2.26 -2.78 0.67
CA PRO A 210 -1.37 -1.96 -0.16
C PRO A 210 -2.10 -1.44 -1.39
N GLY A 211 -1.77 -0.20 -1.79
CA GLY A 211 -2.24 0.40 -3.02
C GLY A 211 -1.51 -0.12 -4.26
N GLU A 212 -2.07 0.18 -5.44
CA GLU A 212 -1.54 -0.25 -6.74
C GLU A 212 -0.36 0.61 -7.24
N ARG A 213 0.05 1.62 -6.47
CA ARG A 213 1.21 2.49 -6.75
C ARG A 213 1.11 3.28 -8.04
N GLN A 214 -0.12 3.61 -8.49
CA GLN A 214 -0.41 4.27 -9.77
C GLN A 214 0.10 3.48 -10.99
N LYS A 215 0.02 2.13 -10.90
CA LYS A 215 0.47 1.22 -11.97
C LYS A 215 -0.67 0.46 -12.64
N PHE A 216 -1.89 0.53 -12.09
CA PHE A 216 -3.11 -0.09 -12.62
C PHE A 216 -3.05 -1.62 -12.74
N ASP A 217 -2.45 -2.16 -13.80
CA ASP A 217 -2.42 -3.59 -14.14
C ASP A 217 -1.93 -4.53 -13.02
N PRO A 218 -0.90 -4.18 -12.21
CA PRO A 218 -0.47 -5.03 -11.11
C PRO A 218 -1.56 -5.36 -10.09
N ALA A 219 -2.64 -4.56 -10.01
CA ALA A 219 -3.77 -4.86 -9.15
C ALA A 219 -4.48 -6.18 -9.53
N GLN A 220 -4.35 -6.65 -10.78
CA GLN A 220 -4.86 -7.93 -11.26
C GLN A 220 -3.80 -9.03 -11.35
N ASP A 221 -2.51 -8.70 -11.20
CA ASP A 221 -1.43 -9.68 -11.31
C ASP A 221 -1.24 -10.45 -10.00
N MET A 222 -1.36 -11.78 -10.05
CA MET A 222 -1.17 -12.69 -8.91
C MET A 222 0.29 -12.81 -8.44
N LYS A 223 1.25 -12.33 -9.23
CA LYS A 223 2.67 -12.28 -8.87
C LYS A 223 3.07 -10.98 -8.17
N SER A 224 2.12 -10.06 -8.05
CA SER A 224 2.30 -8.75 -7.43
C SER A 224 1.35 -8.59 -6.24
N ASN A 225 1.82 -7.98 -5.15
CA ASN A 225 0.95 -7.64 -4.03
C ASN A 225 0.52 -6.15 -4.04
N LEU A 226 0.69 -5.46 -5.18
CA LEU A 226 0.16 -4.13 -5.41
C LEU A 226 -1.35 -4.18 -5.66
N GLY A 227 -2.12 -3.28 -5.02
CA GLY A 227 -3.57 -3.22 -5.23
C GLY A 227 -4.30 -4.48 -4.75
N LYS A 228 -3.99 -4.93 -3.55
CA LYS A 228 -4.54 -6.14 -2.95
C LYS A 228 -5.07 -5.88 -1.54
N VAL A 229 -5.89 -6.78 -1.05
CA VAL A 229 -6.10 -7.01 0.37
C VAL A 229 -5.44 -8.35 0.70
N LEU A 230 -4.50 -8.33 1.63
CA LEU A 230 -3.69 -9.49 2.03
C LEU A 230 -4.09 -9.94 3.43
N ARG A 231 -3.97 -11.25 3.70
CA ARG A 231 -4.22 -11.81 5.03
C ARG A 231 -3.10 -12.74 5.44
N LEU A 232 -2.44 -12.38 6.53
CA LEU A 232 -1.23 -13.04 7.03
C LEU A 232 -1.41 -13.46 8.50
N ASN A 233 -0.58 -14.36 8.96
CA ASN A 233 -0.35 -14.52 10.39
C ASN A 233 0.41 -13.29 10.94
N ASP A 234 0.46 -13.15 12.24
CA ASP A 234 1.14 -12.06 12.93
C ASP A 234 2.65 -11.98 12.69
N ASP A 235 3.24 -13.05 12.19
CA ASP A 235 4.66 -13.15 11.81
C ASP A 235 4.95 -12.89 10.32
N GLY A 236 3.89 -12.63 9.52
CA GLY A 236 3.98 -12.36 8.08
C GLY A 236 3.82 -13.59 7.18
N ILE A 237 3.65 -14.79 7.74
CA ILE A 237 3.38 -16.01 6.96
C ILE A 237 1.93 -15.95 6.43
N PRO A 238 1.67 -16.30 5.15
CA PRO A 238 0.32 -16.36 4.62
C PRO A 238 -0.63 -17.20 5.47
N ALA A 239 -1.85 -16.72 5.72
CA ALA A 239 -2.82 -17.45 6.51
C ALA A 239 -3.36 -18.66 5.75
N GLN A 240 -3.50 -19.83 6.42
CA GLN A 240 -3.82 -21.12 5.80
C GLN A 240 -5.14 -21.14 5.00
N ASN A 241 -6.11 -20.31 5.37
CA ASN A 241 -7.42 -20.29 4.72
C ASN A 241 -7.52 -19.24 3.60
N ASN A 242 -6.39 -18.69 3.13
CA ASN A 242 -6.40 -17.75 2.01
C ASN A 242 -6.85 -18.45 0.72
N PRO A 243 -7.56 -17.75 -0.18
CA PRO A 243 -8.14 -18.36 -1.40
C PRO A 243 -7.08 -18.99 -2.31
N PHE A 244 -5.89 -18.39 -2.38
CA PHE A 244 -4.83 -18.82 -3.28
C PHE A 244 -3.62 -19.43 -2.55
N ILE A 245 -3.80 -19.94 -1.34
CA ILE A 245 -2.72 -20.48 -0.49
C ILE A 245 -1.90 -21.57 -1.20
N GLN A 246 -2.54 -22.41 -2.02
CA GLN A 246 -1.88 -23.50 -2.74
C GLN A 246 -0.97 -23.03 -3.90
N GLN A 247 -1.11 -21.78 -4.34
CA GLN A 247 -0.26 -21.24 -5.40
C GLN A 247 1.13 -20.80 -4.89
N GLY A 248 1.28 -20.64 -3.58
CA GLY A 248 2.53 -20.20 -2.98
C GLY A 248 2.89 -18.74 -3.30
N GLY A 249 4.09 -18.33 -2.88
CA GLY A 249 4.64 -16.99 -3.18
C GLY A 249 3.72 -15.85 -2.79
N VAL A 250 3.64 -14.83 -3.66
CA VAL A 250 2.79 -13.65 -3.44
C VAL A 250 1.31 -14.01 -3.46
N ALA A 251 0.89 -14.90 -4.35
CA ALA A 251 -0.51 -15.31 -4.46
C ALA A 251 -1.06 -15.87 -3.15
N ALA A 252 -0.26 -16.61 -2.39
CA ALA A 252 -0.66 -17.17 -1.11
C ALA A 252 -1.06 -16.12 -0.06
N GLN A 253 -0.62 -14.88 -0.21
CA GLN A 253 -0.93 -13.78 0.69
C GLN A 253 -2.31 -13.14 0.40
N ILE A 254 -2.79 -13.27 -0.85
CA ILE A 254 -3.92 -12.51 -1.38
C ILE A 254 -5.23 -13.05 -0.84
N TRP A 255 -6.07 -12.14 -0.34
CA TRP A 255 -7.46 -12.39 -0.02
C TRP A 255 -8.40 -11.80 -1.07
N SER A 256 -8.14 -10.57 -1.51
CA SER A 256 -8.88 -9.85 -2.55
C SER A 256 -7.92 -9.06 -3.44
N LEU A 257 -8.29 -8.82 -4.69
CA LEU A 257 -7.47 -8.16 -5.70
C LEU A 257 -8.28 -7.10 -6.47
N GLY A 258 -7.59 -6.27 -7.26
CA GLY A 258 -8.24 -5.22 -8.04
C GLY A 258 -8.41 -3.88 -7.31
N HIS A 259 -7.75 -3.70 -6.16
CA HIS A 259 -7.82 -2.48 -5.36
C HIS A 259 -6.91 -1.38 -5.90
N ARG A 260 -7.35 -0.13 -5.77
CA ARG A 260 -6.58 1.02 -6.23
C ARG A 260 -5.76 1.64 -5.11
N ASN A 261 -6.40 2.28 -4.16
CA ASN A 261 -5.73 2.98 -3.06
C ASN A 261 -6.59 2.94 -1.78
N PRO A 262 -6.61 1.81 -1.08
CA PRO A 262 -7.41 1.58 0.12
C PRO A 262 -6.88 2.39 1.31
N LEU A 263 -7.53 3.52 1.62
CA LEU A 263 -7.13 4.43 2.70
C LEU A 263 -7.86 4.21 4.01
N GLY A 264 -9.01 3.51 3.97
CA GLY A 264 -9.77 3.09 5.14
C GLY A 264 -9.91 1.58 5.18
N ILE A 265 -9.78 0.98 6.37
CA ILE A 265 -10.00 -0.46 6.58
C ILE A 265 -10.60 -0.65 7.99
N ALA A 266 -11.70 -1.40 8.07
CA ALA A 266 -12.35 -1.68 9.35
C ALA A 266 -13.17 -2.96 9.30
N PHE A 267 -13.28 -3.65 10.44
CA PHE A 267 -14.27 -4.70 10.63
C PHE A 267 -15.55 -4.11 11.22
N ASP A 268 -16.69 -4.55 10.71
CA ASP A 268 -17.99 -4.23 11.28
C ASP A 268 -18.31 -5.17 12.47
N PRO A 269 -19.42 -4.93 13.24
CA PRO A 269 -19.82 -5.81 14.33
C PRO A 269 -20.19 -7.25 13.93
N LYS A 270 -20.32 -7.52 12.63
CA LYS A 270 -20.54 -8.88 12.09
C LYS A 270 -19.23 -9.52 11.64
N ASN A 271 -18.09 -8.90 11.95
CA ASN A 271 -16.75 -9.33 11.55
C ASN A 271 -16.56 -9.37 10.03
N GLN A 272 -17.24 -8.47 9.30
CA GLN A 272 -17.09 -8.28 7.88
C GLN A 272 -16.08 -7.15 7.63
N LEU A 273 -15.14 -7.38 6.75
CA LEU A 273 -14.11 -6.39 6.42
C LEU A 273 -14.61 -5.40 5.39
N TRP A 274 -14.53 -4.13 5.71
CA TRP A 274 -14.84 -3.02 4.81
C TRP A 274 -13.58 -2.22 4.48
N VAL A 275 -13.48 -1.82 3.22
CA VAL A 275 -12.37 -1.00 2.70
C VAL A 275 -12.93 0.21 2.00
N ALA A 276 -12.47 1.39 2.39
CA ALA A 276 -12.74 2.64 1.71
C ALA A 276 -11.55 2.99 0.81
N GLU A 277 -11.80 3.17 -0.48
CA GLU A 277 -10.79 3.40 -1.51
C GLU A 277 -10.96 4.74 -2.19
N MET A 278 -9.84 5.39 -2.50
CA MET A 278 -9.81 6.55 -3.37
C MET A 278 -9.89 6.10 -4.83
N GLY A 279 -10.96 6.49 -5.50
CA GLY A 279 -11.17 6.29 -6.93
C GLY A 279 -10.62 7.43 -7.81
N PRO A 280 -10.66 7.31 -9.13
CA PRO A 280 -10.35 8.38 -10.05
C PRO A 280 -11.56 9.31 -10.22
N GLN A 281 -11.33 10.62 -10.23
CA GLN A 281 -12.34 11.62 -10.61
C GLN A 281 -13.70 11.49 -9.88
N GLY A 282 -13.67 11.19 -8.58
CA GLY A 282 -14.88 11.05 -7.77
C GLY A 282 -15.47 9.63 -7.77
N GLY A 283 -14.75 8.63 -8.27
CA GLY A 283 -15.10 7.21 -8.19
C GLY A 283 -14.64 6.55 -6.89
N ASP A 284 -14.73 7.26 -5.76
CA ASP A 284 -14.39 6.68 -4.45
C ASP A 284 -15.39 5.57 -4.09
N GLU A 285 -14.88 4.51 -3.45
CA GLU A 285 -15.64 3.29 -3.20
C GLU A 285 -15.61 2.90 -1.73
N LEU A 286 -16.70 2.30 -1.28
CA LEU A 286 -16.77 1.57 -0.01
C LEU A 286 -17.10 0.11 -0.31
N ASN A 287 -16.10 -0.76 -0.17
CA ASN A 287 -16.16 -2.15 -0.57
C ASN A 287 -16.30 -3.08 0.63
N LEU A 288 -17.29 -4.00 0.57
CA LEU A 288 -17.32 -5.18 1.42
C LEU A 288 -16.36 -6.21 0.84
N ILE A 289 -15.33 -6.55 1.60
CA ILE A 289 -14.27 -7.46 1.13
C ILE A 289 -14.70 -8.91 1.33
N THR A 290 -14.95 -9.59 0.23
CA THR A 290 -15.23 -11.02 0.20
C THR A 290 -13.98 -11.80 -0.18
N LYS A 291 -13.99 -13.09 0.13
CA LYS A 291 -12.95 -14.02 -0.30
C LYS A 291 -13.00 -14.18 -1.82
N ALA A 292 -11.88 -13.92 -2.51
CA ALA A 292 -11.77 -14.05 -3.96
C ALA A 292 -11.88 -15.49 -4.46
#